data_df462d72bd580e0b686ad499500a695c
#
_entry.id   df462d72bd580e0b686ad499500a695c
#
_cell.length_a   1.000
_cell.length_b   1.000
_cell.length_c   1.000
_cell.angle_alpha   90.00
_cell.angle_beta   90.00
_cell.angle_gamma   90.00
#
_symmetry.space_group_name_H-M   'P 1'
#
loop_
_entity.id
_entity.type
_entity.pdbx_description
1 polymer ?
#
loop_
_entity_poly.entity_id
_entity_poly.type
_entity_poly.pdbx_seq_one_letter_code
_entity_poly.pdbx_strand_id
1 'polypeptide(L)'
;MEFRSRAVLSLVELHERELRSFLDTWKRFVESGLPMPEAHGDESYQSRERLAGHVLMAARGYLTRIGEWTGRPLTDVDAGQDPHEIMTRAHAFADSVLAAYRRHLTEVTNEEIEKQVHKTRWGDLMSVEMLLEHAVVHPMRHRIQLERILEGSKAARA
;
A
#
# COMPACT_ATOMS: atom_id res chain seq x y z
N MET A 1 6.30 -21.48 4.03
CA MET A 1 6.95 -20.83 2.86
C MET A 1 8.12 -20.02 3.42
N GLU A 2 9.35 -20.35 3.06
CA GLU A 2 10.56 -19.74 3.60
C GLU A 2 11.10 -18.73 2.60
N PHE A 3 11.33 -17.49 3.03
CA PHE A 3 11.88 -16.41 2.20
C PHE A 3 13.39 -16.57 2.04
N ARG A 4 13.92 -16.37 0.83
CA ARG A 4 15.37 -16.36 0.57
C ARG A 4 16.08 -15.15 1.19
N SER A 5 15.38 -14.04 1.35
CA SER A 5 15.88 -12.82 1.96
C SER A 5 15.10 -12.48 3.22
N ARG A 6 15.80 -12.32 4.35
CA ARG A 6 15.20 -11.85 5.61
C ARG A 6 14.77 -10.38 5.52
N ALA A 7 15.49 -9.56 4.75
CA ALA A 7 15.12 -8.17 4.52
C ALA A 7 13.78 -8.08 3.78
N VAL A 8 13.60 -8.87 2.71
CA VAL A 8 12.32 -8.97 1.99
C VAL A 8 11.20 -9.43 2.91
N LEU A 9 11.42 -10.48 3.70
CA LEU A 9 10.41 -10.97 4.66
C LEU A 9 9.99 -9.85 5.63
N SER A 10 10.95 -9.15 6.23
CA SER A 10 10.66 -8.07 7.18
C SER A 10 9.86 -6.94 6.53
N LEU A 11 10.20 -6.53 5.30
CA LEU A 11 9.47 -5.49 4.58
C LEU A 11 8.06 -5.94 4.18
N VAL A 12 7.88 -7.20 3.79
CA VAL A 12 6.55 -7.78 3.51
C VAL A 12 5.69 -7.80 4.77
N GLU A 13 6.23 -8.21 5.92
CA GLU A 13 5.50 -8.22 7.20
C GLU A 13 5.14 -6.81 7.66
N LEU A 14 6.06 -5.84 7.50
CA LEU A 14 5.80 -4.43 7.80
C LEU A 14 4.72 -3.87 6.88
N HIS A 15 4.80 -4.15 5.58
CA HIS A 15 3.78 -3.71 4.62
C HIS A 15 2.40 -4.28 4.97
N GLU A 16 2.31 -5.56 5.27
CA GLU A 16 1.05 -6.18 5.71
C GLU A 16 0.48 -5.48 6.94
N ARG A 17 1.30 -5.26 7.98
CA ARG A 17 0.89 -4.56 9.19
C ARG A 17 0.36 -3.16 8.90
N GLU A 18 1.10 -2.37 8.13
CA GLU A 18 0.72 -0.99 7.86
C GLU A 18 -0.51 -0.88 6.94
N LEU A 19 -0.66 -1.79 5.97
CA LEU A 19 -1.84 -1.80 5.09
C LEU A 19 -3.11 -2.17 5.88
N ARG A 20 -3.04 -3.17 6.77
CA ARG A 20 -4.16 -3.55 7.65
C ARG A 20 -4.50 -2.41 8.61
N SER A 21 -3.50 -1.82 9.25
CA SER A 21 -3.69 -0.69 10.17
C SER A 21 -4.29 0.54 9.47
N PHE A 22 -3.91 0.77 8.21
CA PHE A 22 -4.55 1.81 7.38
C PHE A 22 -6.04 1.52 7.18
N LEU A 23 -6.41 0.30 6.80
CA LEU A 23 -7.82 -0.06 6.58
C LEU A 23 -8.66 0.07 7.86
N ASP A 24 -8.13 -0.34 9.00
CA ASP A 24 -8.81 -0.19 10.29
C ASP A 24 -9.02 1.28 10.66
N THR A 25 -8.00 2.12 10.43
CA THR A 25 -8.08 3.56 10.68
C THR A 25 -9.03 4.23 9.69
N TRP A 26 -8.97 3.86 8.41
CA TRP A 26 -9.87 4.35 7.39
C TRP A 26 -11.34 4.00 7.71
N LYS A 27 -11.63 2.78 8.15
CA LYS A 27 -12.97 2.38 8.60
C LYS A 27 -13.47 3.28 9.73
N ARG A 28 -12.65 3.49 10.78
CA ARG A 28 -12.98 4.40 11.89
C ARG A 28 -13.22 5.84 11.40
N PHE A 29 -12.43 6.29 10.44
CA PHE A 29 -12.61 7.61 9.83
C PHE A 29 -13.93 7.72 9.06
N VAL A 30 -14.31 6.71 8.28
CA VAL A 30 -15.60 6.65 7.59
C VAL A 30 -16.76 6.70 8.59
N GLU A 31 -16.70 5.89 9.65
CA GLU A 31 -17.72 5.80 10.69
C GLU A 31 -17.84 7.11 11.51
N SER A 32 -16.78 7.88 11.63
CA SER A 32 -16.78 9.16 12.36
C SER A 32 -17.61 10.26 11.70
N GLY A 33 -17.90 10.15 10.41
CA GLY A 33 -18.58 11.18 9.63
C GLY A 33 -17.76 12.47 9.39
N LEU A 34 -16.49 12.52 9.85
CA LEU A 34 -15.64 13.70 9.69
C LEU A 34 -15.37 14.01 8.21
N PRO A 35 -15.21 15.28 7.83
CA PRO A 35 -14.90 15.65 6.45
C PRO A 35 -13.52 15.13 6.04
N MET A 36 -13.35 14.90 4.73
CA MET A 36 -12.03 14.64 4.15
C MET A 36 -11.12 15.86 4.36
N PRO A 37 -9.81 15.65 4.56
CA PRO A 37 -8.85 16.74 4.56
C PRO A 37 -8.85 17.46 3.20
N GLU A 38 -8.43 18.72 3.19
CA GLU A 38 -8.29 19.45 1.95
C GLU A 38 -7.31 18.75 1.00
N ALA A 39 -7.73 18.61 -0.25
CA ALA A 39 -6.98 17.83 -1.23
C ALA A 39 -5.64 18.46 -1.66
N HIS A 40 -5.48 19.79 -1.53
CA HIS A 40 -4.27 20.54 -1.95
C HIS A 40 -3.67 20.09 -3.29
N GLY A 41 -4.54 19.70 -4.25
CA GLY A 41 -4.15 19.19 -5.56
C GLY A 41 -3.94 17.67 -5.64
N ASP A 42 -4.01 16.92 -4.54
CA ASP A 42 -3.96 15.47 -4.53
C ASP A 42 -5.38 14.87 -4.68
N GLU A 43 -5.67 14.33 -5.87
CA GLU A 43 -6.98 13.78 -6.20
C GLU A 43 -7.40 12.61 -5.31
N SER A 44 -6.47 11.92 -4.64
CA SER A 44 -6.78 10.82 -3.74
C SER A 44 -7.63 11.24 -2.55
N TYR A 45 -7.56 12.53 -2.16
CA TYR A 45 -8.34 13.12 -1.06
C TYR A 45 -9.72 13.66 -1.47
N GLN A 46 -10.15 13.52 -2.73
CA GLN A 46 -11.46 13.99 -3.18
C GLN A 46 -12.62 13.21 -2.54
N SER A 47 -12.41 11.92 -2.18
CA SER A 47 -13.39 11.14 -1.43
C SER A 47 -12.72 10.05 -0.60
N ARG A 48 -13.48 9.49 0.37
CA ARG A 48 -13.03 8.36 1.20
C ARG A 48 -12.72 7.13 0.35
N GLU A 49 -13.54 6.89 -0.67
CA GLU A 49 -13.40 5.78 -1.62
C GLU A 49 -12.13 5.94 -2.46
N ARG A 50 -11.87 7.14 -2.95
CA ARG A 50 -10.65 7.43 -3.72
C ARG A 50 -9.40 7.24 -2.90
N LEU A 51 -9.40 7.65 -1.62
CA LEU A 51 -8.26 7.43 -0.74
C LEU A 51 -7.98 5.94 -0.52
N ALA A 52 -9.00 5.15 -0.20
CA ALA A 52 -8.84 3.70 -0.03
C ALA A 52 -8.38 3.04 -1.34
N GLY A 53 -9.02 3.38 -2.45
CA GLY A 53 -8.65 2.89 -3.79
C GLY A 53 -7.20 3.24 -4.14
N HIS A 54 -6.77 4.48 -3.89
CA HIS A 54 -5.40 4.93 -4.11
C HIS A 54 -4.39 4.08 -3.34
N VAL A 55 -4.60 3.85 -2.05
CA VAL A 55 -3.68 3.07 -1.21
C VAL A 55 -3.63 1.61 -1.65
N LEU A 56 -4.78 0.98 -1.90
CA LEU A 56 -4.87 -0.42 -2.29
C LEU A 56 -4.29 -0.67 -3.70
N MET A 57 -4.61 0.21 -4.65
CA MET A 57 -4.06 0.11 -6.01
C MET A 57 -2.56 0.40 -6.05
N ALA A 58 -2.06 1.30 -5.19
CA ALA A 58 -0.63 1.54 -5.05
C ALA A 58 0.09 0.28 -4.53
N ALA A 59 -0.43 -0.37 -3.48
CA ALA A 59 0.13 -1.62 -2.94
C ALA A 59 0.26 -2.69 -4.05
N ARG A 60 -0.79 -2.91 -4.84
CA ARG A 60 -0.74 -3.80 -6.00
C ARG A 60 0.28 -3.34 -7.04
N GLY A 61 0.30 -2.05 -7.35
CA GLY A 61 1.19 -1.46 -8.37
C GLY A 61 2.67 -1.64 -8.02
N TYR A 62 3.04 -1.52 -6.75
CA TYR A 62 4.42 -1.78 -6.31
C TYR A 62 4.80 -3.25 -6.51
N LEU A 63 3.94 -4.18 -6.13
CA LEU A 63 4.19 -5.61 -6.33
C LEU A 63 4.35 -5.96 -7.82
N THR A 64 3.46 -5.43 -8.67
CA THR A 64 3.54 -5.61 -10.12
C THR A 64 4.89 -5.12 -10.65
N ARG A 65 5.31 -3.93 -10.22
CA ARG A 65 6.59 -3.34 -10.62
C ARG A 65 7.79 -4.17 -10.17
N ILE A 66 7.76 -4.67 -8.93
CA ILE A 66 8.82 -5.55 -8.42
C ILE A 66 8.88 -6.82 -9.26
N GLY A 67 7.74 -7.41 -9.60
CA GLY A 67 7.70 -8.58 -10.50
C GLY A 67 8.34 -8.32 -11.86
N GLU A 68 8.05 -7.17 -12.47
CA GLU A 68 8.69 -6.74 -13.72
C GLU A 68 10.22 -6.58 -13.57
N TRP A 69 10.67 -5.91 -12.51
CA TRP A 69 12.08 -5.63 -12.26
C TRP A 69 12.90 -6.89 -11.93
N THR A 70 12.29 -7.87 -11.29
CA THR A 70 12.94 -9.17 -10.97
C THR A 70 12.75 -10.23 -12.06
N GLY A 71 12.17 -9.86 -13.22
CA GLY A 71 11.92 -10.79 -14.32
C GLY A 71 10.84 -11.86 -14.03
N ARG A 72 9.98 -11.62 -13.02
CA ARG A 72 8.88 -12.50 -12.59
C ARG A 72 7.54 -11.76 -12.69
N PRO A 73 7.09 -11.39 -13.92
CA PRO A 73 5.87 -10.63 -14.09
C PRO A 73 4.67 -11.38 -13.52
N LEU A 74 3.79 -10.65 -12.84
CA LEU A 74 2.63 -11.23 -12.18
C LEU A 74 1.50 -11.46 -13.18
N THR A 75 0.95 -12.65 -13.20
CA THR A 75 -0.18 -13.04 -14.05
C THR A 75 -1.48 -13.27 -13.29
N ASP A 76 -1.40 -13.35 -11.94
CA ASP A 76 -2.47 -13.77 -11.05
C ASP A 76 -2.95 -12.69 -10.06
N VAL A 77 -2.47 -11.45 -10.21
CA VAL A 77 -2.92 -10.33 -9.39
C VAL A 77 -4.03 -9.58 -10.14
N ASP A 78 -5.20 -9.60 -9.57
CA ASP A 78 -6.44 -9.03 -10.14
C ASP A 78 -6.22 -7.65 -10.79
N ALA A 79 -6.70 -7.49 -12.04
CA ALA A 79 -6.36 -6.38 -12.92
C ALA A 79 -6.98 -5.02 -12.57
N GLY A 80 -7.54 -4.90 -11.38
CA GLY A 80 -8.12 -3.67 -10.88
C GLY A 80 -9.62 -3.63 -11.09
N GLN A 81 -10.29 -3.29 -10.02
CA GLN A 81 -11.74 -3.13 -9.96
C GLN A 81 -12.09 -1.65 -9.85
N ASP A 82 -13.32 -1.32 -10.20
CA ASP A 82 -13.89 0.01 -10.00
C ASP A 82 -13.65 0.47 -8.55
N PRO A 83 -13.22 1.72 -8.29
CA PRO A 83 -13.09 2.28 -6.96
C PRO A 83 -14.33 2.10 -6.08
N HIS A 84 -15.53 2.07 -6.64
CA HIS A 84 -16.77 1.77 -5.93
C HIS A 84 -16.85 0.32 -5.41
N GLU A 85 -16.34 -0.65 -6.16
CA GLU A 85 -16.26 -2.04 -5.71
C GLU A 85 -15.21 -2.23 -4.61
N ILE A 86 -14.13 -1.44 -4.65
CA ILE A 86 -13.07 -1.49 -3.63
C ILE A 86 -13.63 -1.19 -2.23
N MET A 87 -14.60 -0.28 -2.10
CA MET A 87 -15.23 0.03 -0.81
C MET A 87 -15.90 -1.16 -0.13
N THR A 88 -16.64 -1.93 -0.91
CA THR A 88 -17.35 -3.12 -0.38
C THR A 88 -16.45 -4.32 -0.17
N ARG A 89 -15.27 -4.35 -0.82
CA ARG A 89 -14.33 -5.46 -0.86
C ARG A 89 -12.90 -5.11 -0.42
N ALA A 90 -12.71 -3.94 0.22
CA ALA A 90 -11.38 -3.42 0.54
C ALA A 90 -10.48 -4.42 1.30
N HIS A 91 -11.03 -5.08 2.31
CA HIS A 91 -10.30 -6.11 3.07
C HIS A 91 -9.98 -7.35 2.21
N ALA A 92 -10.94 -7.84 1.45
CA ALA A 92 -10.72 -9.01 0.57
C ALA A 92 -9.69 -8.70 -0.53
N PHE A 93 -9.72 -7.49 -1.10
CA PHE A 93 -8.71 -7.03 -2.05
C PHE A 93 -7.32 -6.94 -1.39
N ALA A 94 -7.22 -6.33 -0.21
CA ALA A 94 -5.97 -6.27 0.56
C ALA A 94 -5.44 -7.66 0.86
N ASP A 95 -6.28 -8.60 1.31
CA ASP A 95 -5.88 -9.98 1.58
C ASP A 95 -5.32 -10.67 0.32
N SER A 96 -5.95 -10.46 -0.83
CA SER A 96 -5.47 -10.99 -2.12
C SER A 96 -4.09 -10.41 -2.49
N VAL A 97 -3.91 -9.10 -2.37
CA VAL A 97 -2.63 -8.43 -2.65
C VAL A 97 -1.55 -8.90 -1.68
N LEU A 98 -1.83 -8.97 -0.38
CA LEU A 98 -0.87 -9.41 0.63
C LEU A 98 -0.47 -10.88 0.45
N ALA A 99 -1.42 -11.75 0.10
CA ALA A 99 -1.13 -13.14 -0.26
C ALA A 99 -0.21 -13.22 -1.50
N ALA A 100 -0.40 -12.34 -2.47
CA ALA A 100 0.46 -12.24 -3.64
C ALA A 100 1.88 -11.75 -3.27
N TYR A 101 2.03 -10.75 -2.38
CA TYR A 101 3.34 -10.35 -1.85
C TYR A 101 4.09 -11.54 -1.25
N ARG A 102 3.46 -12.31 -0.38
CA ARG A 102 4.08 -13.50 0.22
C ARG A 102 4.47 -14.54 -0.82
N ARG A 103 3.61 -14.79 -1.81
CA ARG A 103 3.82 -15.81 -2.84
C ARG A 103 4.93 -15.45 -3.81
N HIS A 104 4.94 -14.21 -4.32
CA HIS A 104 5.85 -13.79 -5.38
C HIS A 104 7.22 -13.31 -4.88
N LEU A 105 7.33 -12.84 -3.63
CA LEU A 105 8.58 -12.32 -3.10
C LEU A 105 9.42 -13.35 -2.33
N THR A 106 8.91 -14.55 -2.13
CA THR A 106 9.65 -15.65 -1.45
C THR A 106 10.99 -15.95 -2.11
N GLU A 107 11.05 -15.91 -3.44
CA GLU A 107 12.24 -16.24 -4.23
C GLU A 107 13.19 -15.05 -4.47
N VAL A 108 12.83 -13.86 -4.03
CA VAL A 108 13.66 -12.65 -4.20
C VAL A 108 14.85 -12.71 -3.26
N THR A 109 16.05 -12.50 -3.80
CA THR A 109 17.32 -12.58 -3.07
C THR A 109 17.80 -11.20 -2.62
N ASN A 110 18.76 -11.16 -1.66
CA ASN A 110 19.40 -9.90 -1.25
C ASN A 110 20.10 -9.21 -2.42
N GLU A 111 20.70 -9.99 -3.32
CA GLU A 111 21.39 -9.41 -4.49
C GLU A 111 20.43 -8.70 -5.45
N GLU A 112 19.22 -9.24 -5.65
CA GLU A 112 18.20 -8.64 -6.51
C GLU A 112 17.62 -7.35 -5.90
N ILE A 113 17.51 -7.24 -4.56
CA ILE A 113 16.97 -6.04 -3.93
C ILE A 113 17.97 -4.89 -3.85
N GLU A 114 19.27 -5.18 -3.72
CA GLU A 114 20.31 -4.17 -3.47
C GLU A 114 20.94 -3.59 -4.75
N LYS A 115 21.17 -4.42 -5.77
CA LYS A 115 22.04 -4.08 -6.88
C LYS A 115 21.39 -3.50 -8.12
N GLN A 116 20.10 -3.72 -8.32
CA GLN A 116 19.42 -3.28 -9.53
C GLN A 116 18.65 -1.98 -9.26
N VAL A 117 19.03 -0.93 -9.99
CA VAL A 117 18.35 0.37 -9.96
C VAL A 117 17.53 0.53 -11.24
N HIS A 118 16.26 0.80 -11.07
CA HIS A 118 15.27 0.93 -12.14
C HIS A 118 14.66 2.33 -12.15
N LYS A 119 14.33 2.83 -13.36
CA LYS A 119 13.61 4.09 -13.48
C LYS A 119 12.11 3.86 -13.27
N THR A 120 11.55 4.59 -12.31
CA THR A 120 10.11 4.59 -12.06
C THR A 120 9.36 5.36 -13.16
N ARG A 121 8.03 5.19 -13.26
CA ARG A 121 7.20 5.95 -14.21
C ARG A 121 7.17 7.46 -13.92
N TRP A 122 7.48 7.88 -12.70
CA TRP A 122 7.57 9.30 -12.29
C TRP A 122 9.00 9.85 -12.35
N GLY A 123 9.95 9.07 -12.87
CA GLY A 123 11.29 9.52 -13.24
C GLY A 123 12.39 9.22 -12.25
N ASP A 124 12.08 8.85 -11.00
CA ASP A 124 13.06 8.52 -9.97
C ASP A 124 13.77 7.19 -10.23
N LEU A 125 14.99 7.08 -9.78
CA LEU A 125 15.75 5.83 -9.77
C LEU A 125 15.56 5.13 -8.43
N MET A 126 15.05 3.90 -8.43
CA MET A 126 14.79 3.10 -7.23
C MET A 126 15.30 1.67 -7.39
N SER A 127 15.83 1.11 -6.30
CA SER A 127 16.03 -0.34 -6.18
C SER A 127 14.72 -1.05 -5.81
N VAL A 128 14.72 -2.38 -5.88
CA VAL A 128 13.59 -3.18 -5.37
C VAL A 128 13.38 -2.94 -3.88
N GLU A 129 14.47 -2.81 -3.09
CA GLU A 129 14.39 -2.50 -1.66
C GLU A 129 13.71 -1.15 -1.41
N MET A 130 14.15 -0.09 -2.07
CA MET A 130 13.52 1.25 -1.95
C MET A 130 12.04 1.22 -2.32
N LEU A 131 11.64 0.41 -3.29
CA LEU A 131 10.24 0.28 -3.68
C LEU A 131 9.43 -0.51 -2.63
N LEU A 132 10.02 -1.51 -1.99
CA LEU A 132 9.41 -2.23 -0.87
C LEU A 132 9.27 -1.34 0.38
N GLU A 133 10.29 -0.54 0.70
CA GLU A 133 10.22 0.48 1.76
C GLU A 133 9.10 1.49 1.47
N HIS A 134 9.01 1.95 0.22
CA HIS A 134 7.93 2.85 -0.19
C HIS A 134 6.56 2.19 -0.05
N ALA A 135 6.42 0.90 -0.35
CA ALA A 135 5.18 0.14 -0.13
C ALA A 135 4.76 0.11 1.35
N VAL A 136 5.73 0.08 2.30
CA VAL A 136 5.47 0.19 3.75
C VAL A 136 5.04 1.59 4.13
N VAL A 137 5.80 2.60 3.71
CA VAL A 137 5.61 4.01 4.12
C VAL A 137 4.32 4.60 3.54
N HIS A 138 3.88 4.16 2.37
CA HIS A 138 2.72 4.72 1.68
C HIS A 138 1.42 4.57 2.48
N PRO A 139 0.96 3.37 2.88
CA PRO A 139 -0.23 3.20 3.72
C PRO A 139 -0.02 3.82 5.12
N MET A 140 1.17 3.74 5.70
CA MET A 140 1.50 4.33 6.99
C MET A 140 1.29 5.85 6.98
N ARG A 141 1.75 6.55 5.94
CA ARG A 141 1.57 8.01 5.81
C ARG A 141 0.08 8.39 5.82
N HIS A 142 -0.73 7.70 5.02
CA HIS A 142 -2.17 7.97 4.95
C HIS A 142 -2.88 7.62 6.27
N ARG A 143 -2.48 6.54 6.94
CA ARG A 143 -2.97 6.17 8.27
C ARG A 143 -2.71 7.29 9.29
N ILE A 144 -1.48 7.77 9.40
CA ILE A 144 -1.10 8.85 10.33
C ILE A 144 -1.88 10.13 10.04
N GLN A 145 -2.13 10.47 8.78
CA GLN A 145 -2.96 11.63 8.42
C GLN A 145 -4.39 11.48 8.94
N LEU A 146 -5.02 10.33 8.75
CA LEU A 146 -6.38 10.06 9.25
C LEU A 146 -6.43 10.03 10.79
N GLU A 147 -5.43 9.46 11.45
CA GLU A 147 -5.33 9.45 12.91
C GLU A 147 -5.28 10.86 13.50
N ARG A 148 -4.48 11.75 12.91
CA ARG A 148 -4.42 13.16 13.35
C ARG A 148 -5.77 13.87 13.24
N ILE A 149 -6.55 13.60 12.22
CA ILE A 149 -7.90 14.17 12.05
C ILE A 149 -8.85 13.63 13.13
N LEU A 150 -8.81 12.31 13.36
CA LEU A 150 -9.62 11.67 14.38
C LEU A 150 -9.29 12.18 15.80
N GLU A 151 -8.03 12.38 16.10
CA GLU A 151 -7.56 12.90 17.39
C GLU A 151 -7.90 14.38 17.58
N GLY A 152 -7.67 15.20 16.57
CA GLY A 152 -8.02 16.61 16.61
C GLY A 152 -9.52 16.86 16.83
N SER A 153 -10.37 16.00 16.25
CA SER A 153 -11.83 16.11 16.46
C SER A 153 -12.27 15.74 17.88
N LYS A 154 -11.56 14.84 18.55
CA LYS A 154 -11.83 14.49 19.96
C LYS A 154 -11.43 15.63 20.89
N ALA A 155 -10.28 16.24 20.67
CA ALA A 155 -9.79 17.37 21.45
C ALA A 155 -10.71 18.61 21.34
N ALA A 156 -11.35 18.82 20.19
CA ALA A 156 -12.30 19.93 19.98
C ALA A 156 -13.69 19.72 20.64
N ARG A 157 -13.98 18.49 21.08
CA ARG A 157 -15.25 18.12 21.73
C ARG A 157 -15.14 17.96 23.25
N ALA A 158 -13.93 17.98 23.79
CA ALA A 158 -13.61 17.88 25.22
C ALA A 158 -13.47 19.26 25.86
#